data_f0980e43e695db6869a8e28aaf6655a1
#
_entry.id   f0980e43e695db6869a8e28aaf6655a1
#
_cell.length_a   1.000
_cell.length_b   1.000
_cell.length_c   1.000
_cell.angle_alpha   90.00
_cell.angle_beta   90.00
_cell.angle_gamma   90.00
#
_symmetry.space_group_name_H-M   'P 1'
#
loop_
_entity.id
_entity.type
_entity.pdbx_description
1 polymer ?
#
loop_
_entity_poly.entity_id
_entity_poly.type
_entity_poly.pdbx_seq_one_letter_code
_entity_poly.pdbx_strand_id
1 'polypeptide(L)'
;GIVREAYVEEERLWALMAACDVCVNLRSPTMGETSGSVIRQLSLGKPVVVSDVGWFAELPDEVALKVPIDEHEAETLHAALELLARDEGARTAMAAAARELVRREHDLGRAADLYVAALEQAAGGEAVADAVLGDVAAAAAEVGIEPGSPEASELARRLAEVELGR
;
A
#
# COMPACT_ATOMS: atom_id res chain seq x y z
N GLY A 1 17.62 29.76 1.68
CA GLY A 1 18.08 29.33 3.02
C GLY A 1 17.56 27.93 3.36
N ILE A 2 18.12 27.32 4.38
CA ILE A 2 17.66 26.01 4.90
C ILE A 2 16.67 26.27 6.04
N VAL A 3 15.50 25.67 5.96
CA VAL A 3 14.52 25.63 7.05
C VAL A 3 14.49 24.23 7.61
N ARG A 4 14.60 24.10 8.93
CA ARG A 4 14.47 22.82 9.62
C ARG A 4 13.17 22.82 10.41
N GLU A 5 12.27 21.94 10.05
CA GLU A 5 11.07 21.66 10.84
C GLU A 5 11.38 20.52 11.82
N ALA A 6 10.84 20.62 13.04
CA ALA A 6 10.82 19.51 14.00
C ALA A 6 9.69 18.52 13.61
N TYR A 7 9.15 17.80 14.58
CA TYR A 7 7.92 17.03 14.36
C TYR A 7 6.78 17.97 13.97
N VAL A 8 6.07 17.61 12.90
CA VAL A 8 4.89 18.33 12.43
C VAL A 8 3.70 17.38 12.35
N GLU A 9 2.52 17.91 12.59
CA GLU A 9 1.26 17.17 12.42
C GLU A 9 1.05 16.79 10.94
N GLU A 10 0.28 15.74 10.71
CA GLU A 10 0.11 15.14 9.37
C GLU A 10 -0.40 16.15 8.33
N GLU A 11 -1.38 16.98 8.69
CA GLU A 11 -1.90 18.02 7.79
C GLU A 11 -0.79 19.01 7.36
N ARG A 12 0.05 19.43 8.32
CA ARG A 12 1.18 20.28 8.04
C ARG A 12 2.21 19.60 7.14
N LEU A 13 2.47 18.30 7.36
CA LEU A 13 3.37 17.52 6.51
C LEU A 13 2.88 17.47 5.07
N TRP A 14 1.59 17.21 4.86
CA TRP A 14 0.99 17.23 3.53
C TRP A 14 1.12 18.59 2.85
N ALA A 15 0.89 19.69 3.59
CA ALA A 15 1.04 21.05 3.07
C ALA A 15 2.47 21.36 2.67
N LEU A 16 3.47 20.95 3.49
CA LEU A 16 4.89 21.12 3.17
C LEU A 16 5.30 20.33 1.94
N MET A 17 4.90 19.05 1.83
CA MET A 17 5.16 18.25 0.63
C MET A 17 4.50 18.85 -0.62
N ALA A 18 3.28 19.35 -0.49
CA ALA A 18 2.57 20.00 -1.60
C ALA A 18 3.25 21.29 -2.06
N ALA A 19 3.88 22.03 -1.17
CA ALA A 19 4.58 23.28 -1.46
C ALA A 19 5.96 23.08 -2.12
N CYS A 20 6.57 21.89 -2.00
CA CYS A 20 7.87 21.60 -2.61
C CYS A 20 7.74 21.32 -4.11
N ASP A 21 8.73 21.71 -4.89
CA ASP A 21 8.84 21.38 -6.33
C ASP A 21 9.49 20.00 -6.54
N VAL A 22 10.38 19.60 -5.62
CA VAL A 22 11.14 18.35 -5.64
C VAL A 22 11.20 17.79 -4.22
N CYS A 23 11.08 16.48 -4.07
CA CYS A 23 11.27 15.80 -2.81
C CYS A 23 12.52 14.91 -2.85
N VAL A 24 13.23 14.82 -1.74
CA VAL A 24 14.44 13.98 -1.62
C VAL A 24 14.27 13.01 -0.47
N ASN A 25 14.50 11.72 -0.72
CA ASN A 25 14.44 10.65 0.26
C ASN A 25 15.68 9.76 0.17
N LEU A 26 16.79 10.23 0.69
CA LEU A 26 18.00 9.42 0.79
C LEU A 26 17.94 8.57 2.04
N ARG A 27 18.17 7.28 1.89
CA ARG A 27 18.07 6.32 2.98
C ARG A 27 19.10 5.21 2.84
N SER A 28 19.95 5.07 3.85
CA SER A 28 20.90 3.96 3.98
C SER A 28 21.21 3.72 5.46
N PRO A 29 21.14 2.48 5.93
CA PRO A 29 20.61 1.28 5.27
C PRO A 29 19.09 1.30 5.13
N THR A 30 18.53 0.41 4.33
CA THR A 30 17.10 0.09 4.27
C THR A 30 16.89 -1.40 4.55
N MET A 31 15.71 -1.76 5.00
CA MET A 31 15.28 -3.16 5.17
C MET A 31 14.49 -3.67 3.96
N GLY A 32 14.43 -2.91 2.87
CA GLY A 32 13.66 -3.26 1.67
C GLY A 32 12.18 -2.89 1.75
N GLU A 33 11.77 -2.19 2.81
CA GLU A 33 10.38 -1.79 3.02
C GLU A 33 9.88 -0.74 2.03
N THR A 34 8.61 -0.84 1.68
CA THR A 34 7.91 0.20 0.91
C THR A 34 7.83 1.51 1.70
N SER A 35 8.17 2.62 1.08
CA SER A 35 8.20 3.93 1.76
C SER A 35 6.87 4.67 1.66
N GLY A 36 6.13 4.72 2.76
CA GLY A 36 4.90 5.51 2.85
C GLY A 36 5.09 7.01 2.59
N SER A 37 6.25 7.59 2.94
CA SER A 37 6.55 9.00 2.65
C SER A 37 6.73 9.25 1.15
N VAL A 38 7.42 8.34 0.44
CA VAL A 38 7.60 8.46 -1.02
C VAL A 38 6.27 8.27 -1.74
N ILE A 39 5.44 7.29 -1.35
CA ILE A 39 4.11 7.11 -1.95
C ILE A 39 3.25 8.38 -1.80
N ARG A 40 3.27 9.03 -0.64
CA ARG A 40 2.57 10.31 -0.43
C ARG A 40 3.08 11.42 -1.35
N GLN A 41 4.39 11.53 -1.55
CA GLN A 41 4.99 12.50 -2.46
C GLN A 41 4.61 12.21 -3.92
N LEU A 42 4.67 10.95 -4.34
CA LEU A 42 4.24 10.51 -5.65
C LEU A 42 2.74 10.77 -5.90
N SER A 43 1.88 10.56 -4.88
CA SER A 43 0.45 10.85 -4.98
C SER A 43 0.15 12.33 -5.21
N LEU A 44 0.97 13.21 -4.64
CA LEU A 44 0.93 14.65 -4.91
C LEU A 44 1.55 15.03 -6.28
N GLY A 45 2.12 14.06 -7.00
CA GLY A 45 2.82 14.28 -8.25
C GLY A 45 4.10 15.06 -8.06
N LYS A 46 4.85 14.75 -7.01
CA LYS A 46 6.15 15.38 -6.80
C LYS A 46 7.24 14.54 -7.45
N PRO A 47 8.15 15.14 -8.24
CA PRO A 47 9.40 14.50 -8.60
C PRO A 47 10.16 14.10 -7.36
N VAL A 48 10.65 12.87 -7.30
CA VAL A 48 11.42 12.38 -6.15
C VAL A 48 12.84 12.01 -6.56
N VAL A 49 13.78 12.26 -5.64
CA VAL A 49 15.16 11.76 -5.71
C VAL A 49 15.34 10.79 -4.56
N VAL A 50 15.77 9.57 -4.84
CA VAL A 50 15.85 8.48 -3.86
C VAL A 50 17.21 7.80 -3.89
N SER A 51 17.59 7.11 -2.81
CA SER A 51 18.75 6.22 -2.85
C SER A 51 18.46 5.00 -3.73
N ASP A 52 19.42 4.56 -4.53
CA ASP A 52 19.32 3.38 -5.38
C ASP A 52 19.52 2.11 -4.55
N VAL A 53 18.52 1.75 -3.74
CA VAL A 53 18.58 0.60 -2.82
C VAL A 53 17.20 0.09 -2.44
N GLY A 54 17.07 -1.22 -2.25
CA GLY A 54 15.84 -1.87 -1.82
C GLY A 54 14.65 -1.51 -2.70
N TRP A 55 13.48 -1.29 -2.09
CA TRP A 55 12.27 -0.90 -2.82
C TRP A 55 12.43 0.38 -3.64
N PHE A 56 13.27 1.32 -3.22
CA PHE A 56 13.49 2.56 -3.99
C PHE A 56 14.12 2.31 -5.36
N ALA A 57 14.99 1.28 -5.47
CA ALA A 57 15.60 0.88 -6.73
C ALA A 57 14.59 0.29 -7.73
N GLU A 58 13.46 -0.24 -7.24
CA GLU A 58 12.38 -0.81 -8.05
C GLU A 58 11.47 0.26 -8.69
N LEU A 59 11.53 1.51 -8.22
CA LEU A 59 10.75 2.60 -8.81
C LEU A 59 11.17 2.82 -10.26
N PRO A 60 10.22 3.04 -11.19
CA PRO A 60 10.53 3.37 -12.58
C PRO A 60 11.36 4.65 -12.71
N ASP A 61 12.29 4.70 -13.67
CA ASP A 61 13.17 5.86 -13.87
C ASP A 61 12.42 7.13 -14.28
N GLU A 62 11.25 6.97 -14.89
CA GLU A 62 10.35 8.10 -15.22
C GLU A 62 9.63 8.67 -13.97
N VAL A 63 9.71 8.01 -12.83
CA VAL A 63 9.03 8.40 -11.58
C VAL A 63 10.02 8.96 -10.57
N ALA A 64 11.23 8.40 -10.48
CA ALA A 64 12.23 8.75 -9.49
C ALA A 64 13.64 8.82 -10.09
N LEU A 65 14.40 9.84 -9.71
CA LEU A 65 15.84 9.85 -9.97
C LEU A 65 16.55 9.11 -8.85
N LYS A 66 17.42 8.19 -9.21
CA LYS A 66 18.13 7.30 -8.28
C LYS A 66 19.55 7.78 -8.05
N VAL A 67 19.97 7.79 -6.80
CA VAL A 67 21.29 8.20 -6.34
C VAL A 67 22.01 6.99 -5.77
N PRO A 68 23.18 6.60 -6.29
CA PRO A 68 23.92 5.45 -5.80
C PRO A 68 24.41 5.68 -4.37
N ILE A 69 24.59 4.59 -3.62
CA ILE A 69 25.13 4.63 -2.25
C ILE A 69 26.63 4.29 -2.31
N ASP A 70 27.41 5.19 -2.87
CA ASP A 70 28.86 5.06 -3.04
C ASP A 70 29.54 6.44 -3.02
N GLU A 71 30.80 6.52 -3.45
CA GLU A 71 31.57 7.76 -3.55
C GLU A 71 30.97 8.81 -4.50
N HIS A 72 30.06 8.43 -5.38
CA HIS A 72 29.39 9.33 -6.35
C HIS A 72 28.07 9.88 -5.86
N GLU A 73 27.61 9.51 -4.63
CA GLU A 73 26.32 9.93 -4.07
C GLU A 73 26.12 11.45 -4.16
N ALA A 74 27.09 12.22 -3.66
CA ALA A 74 26.99 13.68 -3.61
C ALA A 74 26.96 14.33 -5.00
N GLU A 75 27.77 13.82 -5.93
CA GLU A 75 27.83 14.31 -7.29
C GLU A 75 26.52 14.01 -8.06
N THR A 76 26.02 12.79 -7.94
CA THR A 76 24.76 12.35 -8.58
C THR A 76 23.56 13.10 -8.00
N LEU A 77 23.50 13.27 -6.68
CA LEU A 77 22.46 14.08 -6.03
C LEU A 77 22.48 15.52 -6.53
N HIS A 78 23.66 16.13 -6.61
CA HIS A 78 23.80 17.48 -7.12
C HIS A 78 23.29 17.60 -8.55
N ALA A 79 23.69 16.69 -9.45
CA ALA A 79 23.25 16.68 -10.83
C ALA A 79 21.71 16.48 -10.96
N ALA A 80 21.13 15.58 -10.15
CA ALA A 80 19.70 15.36 -10.11
C ALA A 80 18.92 16.61 -9.68
N LEU A 81 19.37 17.26 -8.62
CA LEU A 81 18.75 18.51 -8.13
C LEU A 81 18.91 19.65 -9.13
N GLU A 82 20.07 19.78 -9.80
CA GLU A 82 20.31 20.79 -10.81
C GLU A 82 19.42 20.60 -12.03
N LEU A 83 19.27 19.34 -12.50
CA LEU A 83 18.33 18.97 -13.56
C LEU A 83 16.90 19.38 -13.20
N LEU A 84 16.42 18.93 -12.06
CA LEU A 84 15.04 19.20 -11.63
C LEU A 84 14.80 20.69 -11.28
N ALA A 85 15.80 21.44 -10.88
CA ALA A 85 15.66 22.87 -10.66
C ALA A 85 15.50 23.65 -11.99
N ARG A 86 16.18 23.23 -13.06
CA ARG A 86 16.22 23.94 -14.33
C ARG A 86 15.18 23.46 -15.36
N ASP A 87 14.80 22.20 -15.31
CA ASP A 87 13.93 21.58 -16.31
C ASP A 87 12.50 21.38 -15.77
N GLU A 88 11.62 22.33 -16.09
CA GLU A 88 10.19 22.24 -15.75
C GLU A 88 9.50 21.10 -16.50
N GLY A 89 9.93 20.83 -17.74
CA GLY A 89 9.40 19.73 -18.55
C GLY A 89 9.66 18.38 -17.90
N ALA A 90 10.88 18.16 -17.40
CA ALA A 90 11.23 16.94 -16.65
C ALA A 90 10.38 16.81 -15.38
N ARG A 91 10.24 17.88 -14.59
CA ARG A 91 9.37 17.86 -13.40
C ARG A 91 7.92 17.52 -13.75
N THR A 92 7.39 18.09 -14.82
CA THR A 92 6.00 17.85 -15.25
C THR A 92 5.80 16.42 -15.72
N ALA A 93 6.74 15.87 -16.48
CA ALA A 93 6.69 14.48 -16.95
C ALA A 93 6.75 13.50 -15.78
N MET A 94 7.70 13.70 -14.86
CA MET A 94 7.81 12.89 -13.64
C MET A 94 6.56 12.99 -12.77
N ALA A 95 5.98 14.17 -12.63
CA ALA A 95 4.74 14.38 -11.86
C ALA A 95 3.56 13.60 -12.44
N ALA A 96 3.44 13.53 -13.75
CA ALA A 96 2.40 12.75 -14.43
C ALA A 96 2.61 11.25 -14.24
N ALA A 97 3.84 10.77 -14.45
CA ALA A 97 4.20 9.37 -14.25
C ALA A 97 4.01 8.92 -12.79
N ALA A 98 4.37 9.77 -11.83
CA ALA A 98 4.20 9.51 -10.39
C ALA A 98 2.73 9.29 -10.00
N ARG A 99 1.83 10.17 -10.45
CA ARG A 99 0.38 10.03 -10.17
C ARG A 99 -0.19 8.77 -10.81
N GLU A 100 0.25 8.45 -12.04
CA GLU A 100 -0.22 7.25 -12.73
C GLU A 100 0.25 5.98 -12.03
N LEU A 101 1.50 5.93 -11.58
CA LEU A 101 2.02 4.81 -10.80
C LEU A 101 1.20 4.57 -9.53
N VAL A 102 0.96 5.64 -8.74
CA VAL A 102 0.19 5.53 -7.48
C VAL A 102 -1.23 5.07 -7.77
N ARG A 103 -1.90 5.62 -8.78
CA ARG A 103 -3.25 5.22 -9.16
C ARG A 103 -3.33 3.75 -9.58
N ARG A 104 -2.30 3.24 -10.25
CA ARG A 104 -2.26 1.86 -10.73
C ARG A 104 -1.88 0.86 -9.66
N GLU A 105 -0.92 1.19 -8.78
CA GLU A 105 -0.27 0.20 -7.90
C GLU A 105 -0.56 0.41 -6.41
N HIS A 106 -0.98 1.61 -6.02
CA HIS A 106 -1.20 1.99 -4.62
C HIS A 106 -2.63 2.47 -4.35
N ASP A 107 -3.61 2.03 -5.15
CA ASP A 107 -5.02 2.27 -4.90
C ASP A 107 -5.50 1.46 -3.69
N LEU A 108 -6.16 2.13 -2.74
CA LEU A 108 -6.61 1.51 -1.49
C LEU A 108 -7.69 0.45 -1.74
N GLY A 109 -8.62 0.70 -2.68
CA GLY A 109 -9.67 -0.25 -3.01
C GLY A 109 -9.07 -1.54 -3.56
N ARG A 110 -8.16 -1.43 -4.52
CA ARG A 110 -7.44 -2.59 -5.06
C ARG A 110 -6.63 -3.33 -4.00
N ALA A 111 -5.98 -2.62 -3.09
CA ALA A 111 -5.25 -3.27 -2.00
C ALA A 111 -6.20 -4.04 -1.10
N ALA A 112 -7.36 -3.48 -0.75
CA ALA A 112 -8.38 -4.16 0.03
C ALA A 112 -8.90 -5.42 -0.67
N ASP A 113 -9.20 -5.35 -1.97
CA ASP A 113 -9.65 -6.50 -2.77
C ASP A 113 -8.61 -7.64 -2.78
N LEU A 114 -7.32 -7.29 -2.93
CA LEU A 114 -6.23 -8.27 -2.87
C LEU A 114 -6.09 -8.91 -1.49
N TYR A 115 -6.26 -8.14 -0.40
CA TYR A 115 -6.28 -8.69 0.96
C TYR A 115 -7.46 -9.62 1.17
N VAL A 116 -8.66 -9.26 0.74
CA VAL A 116 -9.84 -10.12 0.82
C VAL A 116 -9.60 -11.42 0.08
N ALA A 117 -9.17 -11.35 -1.18
CA ALA A 117 -8.87 -12.54 -1.98
C ALA A 117 -7.80 -13.45 -1.35
N ALA A 118 -6.74 -12.86 -0.78
CA ALA A 118 -5.69 -13.61 -0.09
C ALA A 118 -6.22 -14.28 1.20
N LEU A 119 -7.06 -13.61 1.96
CA LEU A 119 -7.68 -14.16 3.16
C LEU A 119 -8.66 -15.28 2.81
N GLU A 120 -9.49 -15.11 1.78
CA GLU A 120 -10.40 -16.15 1.29
C GLU A 120 -9.62 -17.41 0.82
N GLN A 121 -8.53 -17.20 0.08
CA GLN A 121 -7.66 -18.30 -0.35
C GLN A 121 -6.97 -18.98 0.86
N ALA A 122 -6.46 -18.24 1.82
CA ALA A 122 -5.80 -18.76 3.01
C ALA A 122 -6.78 -19.47 3.94
N ALA A 123 -8.01 -18.96 4.05
CA ALA A 123 -9.08 -19.56 4.84
C ALA A 123 -9.61 -20.87 4.25
N GLY A 124 -9.20 -21.22 3.03
CA GLY A 124 -9.57 -22.47 2.37
C GLY A 124 -10.98 -22.45 1.77
N GLY A 125 -11.62 -21.28 1.64
CA GLY A 125 -12.94 -21.13 1.02
C GLY A 125 -13.98 -22.09 1.62
N GLU A 126 -14.45 -23.04 0.82
CA GLU A 126 -15.47 -24.04 1.24
C GLU A 126 -15.05 -24.85 2.48
N ALA A 127 -13.76 -25.10 2.70
CA ALA A 127 -13.27 -25.89 3.84
C ALA A 127 -13.51 -25.20 5.19
N VAL A 128 -13.50 -23.88 5.24
CA VAL A 128 -13.84 -23.13 6.48
C VAL A 128 -15.35 -23.12 6.71
N ALA A 129 -16.13 -22.93 5.66
CA ALA A 129 -17.59 -23.01 5.74
C ALA A 129 -18.03 -24.41 6.21
N ASP A 130 -17.46 -25.47 5.66
CA ASP A 130 -17.72 -26.84 6.05
C ASP A 130 -17.29 -27.15 7.49
N ALA A 131 -16.14 -26.66 7.94
CA ALA A 131 -15.68 -26.81 9.33
C ALA A 131 -16.60 -26.10 10.31
N VAL A 132 -16.98 -24.85 10.03
CA VAL A 132 -17.94 -24.09 10.87
C VAL A 132 -19.30 -24.75 10.89
N LEU A 133 -19.82 -25.22 9.76
CA LEU A 133 -21.08 -25.96 9.70
C LEU A 133 -21.00 -27.27 10.47
N GLY A 134 -19.87 -27.97 10.41
CA GLY A 134 -19.60 -29.17 11.18
C GLY A 134 -19.62 -28.92 12.70
N ASP A 135 -18.95 -27.86 13.15
CA ASP A 135 -18.92 -27.47 14.56
C ASP A 135 -20.31 -27.06 15.06
N VAL A 136 -21.07 -26.31 14.27
CA VAL A 136 -22.45 -25.92 14.60
C VAL A 136 -23.37 -27.14 14.67
N ALA A 137 -23.22 -28.08 13.73
CA ALA A 137 -23.99 -29.32 13.74
C ALA A 137 -23.69 -30.19 14.98
N ALA A 138 -22.41 -30.28 15.36
CA ALA A 138 -21.99 -30.98 16.59
C ALA A 138 -22.57 -30.32 17.84
N ALA A 139 -22.49 -29.01 17.97
CA ALA A 139 -23.06 -28.26 19.08
C ALA A 139 -24.61 -28.40 19.15
N ALA A 140 -25.28 -28.38 18.00
CA ALA A 140 -26.73 -28.61 17.96
C ALA A 140 -27.13 -30.02 18.44
N ALA A 141 -26.36 -31.03 18.08
CA ALA A 141 -26.57 -32.39 18.56
C ALA A 141 -26.36 -32.53 20.06
N GLU A 142 -25.36 -31.84 20.63
CA GLU A 142 -25.12 -31.83 22.11
C GLU A 142 -26.30 -31.24 22.89
N VAL A 143 -27.02 -30.27 22.33
CA VAL A 143 -28.22 -29.68 22.96
C VAL A 143 -29.52 -30.38 22.57
N GLY A 144 -29.44 -31.54 21.87
CA GLY A 144 -30.58 -32.40 21.55
C GLY A 144 -31.40 -31.99 20.33
N ILE A 145 -30.84 -31.18 19.43
CA ILE A 145 -31.49 -30.86 18.17
C ILE A 145 -31.22 -32.02 17.18
N GLU A 146 -32.27 -32.78 16.85
CA GLU A 146 -32.16 -33.90 15.93
C GLU A 146 -32.18 -33.47 14.46
N PRO A 147 -31.41 -34.12 13.58
CA PRO A 147 -31.46 -33.86 12.14
C PRO A 147 -32.88 -34.00 11.58
N GLY A 148 -33.35 -32.99 10.86
CA GLY A 148 -34.69 -32.96 10.27
C GLY A 148 -35.80 -32.44 11.20
N SER A 149 -35.44 -32.01 12.42
CA SER A 149 -36.37 -31.35 13.32
C SER A 149 -36.74 -29.93 12.85
N PRO A 150 -37.86 -29.35 13.30
CA PRO A 150 -38.18 -27.95 13.02
C PRO A 150 -37.07 -26.96 13.48
N GLU A 151 -36.44 -27.25 14.63
CA GLU A 151 -35.35 -26.50 15.22
C GLU A 151 -34.09 -26.55 14.32
N ALA A 152 -33.76 -27.74 13.77
CA ALA A 152 -32.66 -27.90 12.84
C ALA A 152 -32.92 -27.13 11.53
N SER A 153 -34.17 -27.15 11.04
CA SER A 153 -34.56 -26.40 9.85
C SER A 153 -34.46 -24.87 10.05
N GLU A 154 -34.86 -24.36 11.22
CA GLU A 154 -34.72 -22.94 11.57
C GLU A 154 -33.25 -22.54 11.71
N LEU A 155 -32.41 -23.38 12.33
CA LEU A 155 -30.98 -23.16 12.44
C LEU A 155 -30.32 -23.09 11.04
N ALA A 156 -30.62 -24.03 10.17
CA ALA A 156 -30.11 -24.04 8.80
C ALA A 156 -30.53 -22.79 8.01
N ARG A 157 -31.77 -22.31 8.17
CA ARG A 157 -32.26 -21.09 7.57
C ARG A 157 -31.45 -19.86 8.04
N ARG A 158 -31.20 -19.75 9.34
CA ARG A 158 -30.40 -18.65 9.92
C ARG A 158 -28.94 -18.68 9.48
N LEU A 159 -28.35 -19.88 9.35
CA LEU A 159 -26.99 -20.03 8.83
C LEU A 159 -26.89 -19.63 7.36
N ALA A 160 -27.91 -19.90 6.57
CA ALA A 160 -27.97 -19.46 5.17
C ALA A 160 -28.13 -17.94 5.02
N GLU A 161 -28.70 -17.24 6.01
CA GLU A 161 -28.79 -15.78 6.05
C GLU A 161 -27.44 -15.09 6.40
N VAL A 162 -26.56 -15.81 7.08
CA VAL A 162 -25.19 -15.38 7.38
C VAL A 162 -24.32 -15.87 6.22
N GLU A 163 -24.33 -15.19 5.07
CA GLU A 163 -23.54 -15.57 3.88
C GLU A 163 -22.10 -15.97 4.26
N LEU A 164 -21.93 -17.22 4.69
CA LEU A 164 -20.63 -17.87 4.85
C LEU A 164 -20.13 -18.27 3.47
N GLY A 165 -19.57 -17.30 2.75
CA GLY A 165 -18.79 -17.51 1.54
C GLY A 165 -19.57 -18.06 0.35
N ARG A 166 -20.03 -17.19 -0.53
CA ARG A 166 -20.22 -17.44 -1.95
C ARG A 166 -19.30 -16.55 -2.75
#